data_1998b6d2499d4a3ae6b0baabbefb8dd4
#
_entry.id   1998b6d2499d4a3ae6b0baabbefb8dd4
#
_cell.length_a   1.000
_cell.length_b   1.000
_cell.length_c   1.000
_cell.angle_alpha   90.00
_cell.angle_beta   90.00
_cell.angle_gamma   90.00
#
_symmetry.space_group_name_H-M   'P 1'
#
loop_
_entity.id
_entity.type
_entity.pdbx_description
1 polymer ?
#
loop_
_entity_poly.entity_id
_entity_poly.type
_entity_poly.pdbx_seq_one_letter_code
_entity_poly.pdbx_strand_id
1 'polypeptide(L)'
;MGPKTRERLQSALGTEGAVRAIESADLRALTEAGLGRGRATAILRRAEGGAGMAVLVTRDARSVYKSVLELAADCAVTRHAADRVRVLTPLRERGAIEDRLDAVSEAIDTWDGLDDDEREAVLAAFEDDGDAGAERASVLTAIALKDVGVGGGTFARLDELDDADLEAAAEALAHVRADGTVVEGADAELDRLRAGLREVEAMEGSAFDVLETLREEGVRGTEEFREAVIDHVRRETDVPVEAIREAAPEEAADAADFVGATLRDLRVDLRERVAEREETVAGALRDAVEDARAEIDAAVEAVDHAALYLSLARFAERYDLVRPEIVEGRDVLAVEDARNLELAATDGDVQPVTYAVGDHDLAGPPSGDRVTVLTGANSGGKTTLLETLCQVAVLAQMGLPVPAESAQVSVTDAIVFHRRHASFNAGVLESTLRTVVPPLATGERTLMLVDEFEAITEPGSAADLLHGLVTLTVDRDALGVFVTHLADDLRPLPDVARIDGIFAEGLDAELRLEVDYQPRFGTVGRSTPEFIVSRLVADAEAPAERVAFETLAEAVGQEVVQRTLADARWGDG
;
A
#
# COMPACT_ATOMS: atom_id res chain seq x y z
N MET A 1 -4.95 -23.20 -2.47
CA MET A 1 -4.79 -23.26 -1.00
C MET A 1 -4.66 -24.72 -0.56
N GLY A 2 -3.68 -25.06 0.31
CA GLY A 2 -3.50 -26.43 0.80
C GLY A 2 -4.47 -26.78 1.95
N PRO A 3 -4.75 -28.10 2.20
CA PRO A 3 -5.73 -28.53 3.20
C PRO A 3 -5.53 -27.93 4.59
N LYS A 4 -4.30 -27.91 5.11
CA LYS A 4 -3.96 -27.35 6.42
C LYS A 4 -4.24 -25.84 6.56
N THR A 5 -4.10 -25.10 5.48
CA THR A 5 -4.38 -23.66 5.48
C THR A 5 -5.87 -23.39 5.46
N ARG A 6 -6.62 -24.17 4.66
CA ARG A 6 -8.08 -24.12 4.63
C ARG A 6 -8.68 -24.45 6.00
N GLU A 7 -8.24 -25.54 6.61
CA GLU A 7 -8.69 -25.97 7.93
C GLU A 7 -8.43 -24.88 9.00
N ARG A 8 -7.25 -24.24 8.96
CA ARG A 8 -6.91 -23.15 9.89
C ARG A 8 -7.84 -21.94 9.72
N LEU A 9 -8.06 -21.49 8.49
CA LEU A 9 -8.96 -20.36 8.22
C LEU A 9 -10.40 -20.67 8.60
N GLN A 10 -10.88 -21.88 8.29
CA GLN A 10 -12.23 -22.30 8.69
C GLN A 10 -12.39 -22.41 10.21
N SER A 11 -11.34 -22.83 10.92
CA SER A 11 -11.37 -22.90 12.39
C SER A 11 -11.35 -21.54 13.06
N ALA A 12 -10.64 -20.55 12.48
CA ALA A 12 -10.47 -19.22 13.08
C ALA A 12 -11.60 -18.25 12.69
N LEU A 13 -12.04 -18.26 11.42
CA LEU A 13 -12.97 -17.27 10.86
C LEU A 13 -14.33 -17.89 10.46
N GLY A 14 -14.48 -19.18 10.55
CA GLY A 14 -15.61 -19.87 9.90
C GLY A 14 -15.45 -19.91 8.37
N THR A 15 -16.41 -20.55 7.67
CA THR A 15 -16.33 -20.65 6.19
C THR A 15 -16.66 -19.30 5.53
N GLU A 16 -17.72 -18.65 5.96
CA GLU A 16 -18.17 -17.35 5.42
C GLU A 16 -17.18 -16.23 5.72
N GLY A 17 -16.71 -16.11 6.98
CA GLY A 17 -15.70 -15.13 7.34
C GLY A 17 -14.38 -15.31 6.58
N ALA A 18 -13.95 -16.56 6.33
CA ALA A 18 -12.75 -16.83 5.53
C ALA A 18 -12.93 -16.45 4.04
N VAL A 19 -14.14 -16.66 3.48
CA VAL A 19 -14.47 -16.24 2.11
C VAL A 19 -14.49 -14.71 2.02
N ARG A 20 -15.22 -14.05 2.92
CA ARG A 20 -15.29 -12.59 2.99
C ARG A 20 -13.88 -11.97 3.11
N ALA A 21 -13.04 -12.44 4.04
CA ALA A 21 -11.68 -11.95 4.22
C ALA A 21 -10.80 -12.13 2.98
N ILE A 22 -11.05 -13.14 2.15
CA ILE A 22 -10.33 -13.34 0.88
C ILE A 22 -10.88 -12.40 -0.20
N GLU A 23 -12.18 -12.25 -0.31
CA GLU A 23 -12.85 -11.41 -1.32
C GLU A 23 -12.61 -9.91 -1.07
N SER A 24 -12.60 -9.48 0.20
CA SER A 24 -12.28 -8.10 0.58
C SER A 24 -10.77 -7.81 0.64
N ALA A 25 -9.92 -8.78 0.33
CA ALA A 25 -8.47 -8.72 0.45
C ALA A 25 -7.98 -8.36 1.88
N ASP A 26 -8.70 -8.78 2.91
CA ASP A 26 -8.38 -8.51 4.31
C ASP A 26 -7.16 -9.33 4.78
N LEU A 27 -5.98 -8.72 4.60
CA LEU A 27 -4.71 -9.30 5.00
C LEU A 27 -4.64 -9.47 6.54
N ARG A 28 -5.26 -8.56 7.28
CA ARG A 28 -5.24 -8.56 8.75
C ARG A 28 -6.02 -9.75 9.29
N ALA A 29 -7.26 -9.96 8.87
CA ALA A 29 -8.07 -11.10 9.28
C ALA A 29 -7.35 -12.43 8.99
N LEU A 30 -6.69 -12.55 7.81
CA LEU A 30 -5.92 -13.74 7.47
C LEU A 30 -4.68 -13.94 8.35
N THR A 31 -4.01 -12.86 8.78
CA THR A 31 -2.84 -12.96 9.66
C THR A 31 -3.24 -13.24 11.10
N GLU A 32 -4.31 -12.66 11.61
CA GLU A 32 -4.91 -12.95 12.92
C GLU A 32 -5.41 -14.39 13.00
N ALA A 33 -5.90 -14.96 11.90
CA ALA A 33 -6.19 -16.39 11.78
C ALA A 33 -4.93 -17.29 11.79
N GLY A 34 -3.74 -16.73 12.03
CA GLY A 34 -2.47 -17.43 12.22
C GLY A 34 -1.72 -17.73 10.92
N LEU A 35 -2.01 -17.04 9.82
CA LEU A 35 -1.18 -17.10 8.62
C LEU A 35 -0.02 -16.09 8.72
N GLY A 36 1.18 -16.50 8.29
CA GLY A 36 2.26 -15.53 8.11
C GLY A 36 1.91 -14.54 6.97
N ARG A 37 2.24 -13.24 7.14
CA ARG A 37 1.92 -12.16 6.19
C ARG A 37 2.22 -12.51 4.72
N GLY A 38 3.41 -13.03 4.42
CA GLY A 38 3.77 -13.42 3.05
C GLY A 38 2.89 -14.52 2.46
N ARG A 39 2.36 -15.44 3.30
CA ARG A 39 1.44 -16.48 2.85
C ARG A 39 0.03 -15.95 2.64
N ALA A 40 -0.44 -15.07 3.52
CA ALA A 40 -1.72 -14.38 3.38
C ALA A 40 -1.72 -13.55 2.09
N THR A 41 -0.72 -12.69 1.87
CA THR A 41 -0.54 -11.93 0.63
C THR A 41 -0.53 -12.82 -0.62
N ALA A 42 0.15 -13.97 -0.59
CA ALA A 42 0.18 -14.89 -1.73
C ALA A 42 -1.18 -15.55 -2.01
N ILE A 43 -2.02 -15.74 -0.98
CA ILE A 43 -3.39 -16.24 -1.13
C ILE A 43 -4.26 -15.18 -1.77
N LEU A 44 -4.21 -13.95 -1.26
CA LEU A 44 -4.98 -12.81 -1.77
C LEU A 44 -4.64 -12.52 -3.24
N ARG A 45 -3.35 -12.37 -3.57
CA ARG A 45 -2.91 -12.21 -4.97
C ARG A 45 -3.40 -13.32 -5.91
N ARG A 46 -3.54 -14.55 -5.40
CA ARG A 46 -4.07 -15.66 -6.20
C ARG A 46 -5.58 -15.59 -6.35
N ALA A 47 -6.29 -15.06 -5.40
CA ALA A 47 -7.73 -14.85 -5.47
C ALA A 47 -8.07 -13.71 -6.46
N GLU A 48 -7.31 -12.64 -6.42
CA GLU A 48 -7.46 -11.46 -7.29
C GLU A 48 -7.06 -11.68 -8.77
N GLY A 49 -6.31 -12.72 -9.08
CA GLY A 49 -5.90 -12.96 -10.46
C GLY A 49 -4.54 -13.67 -10.58
N GLY A 50 -4.40 -14.82 -9.93
CA GLY A 50 -3.14 -15.57 -9.86
C GLY A 50 -2.42 -15.84 -11.18
N ALA A 51 -3.11 -15.69 -12.32
CA ALA A 51 -2.53 -15.74 -13.65
C ALA A 51 -1.68 -14.48 -13.97
N GLY A 52 -2.02 -13.31 -13.40
CA GLY A 52 -1.28 -12.05 -13.62
C GLY A 52 0.15 -12.09 -13.10
N MET A 53 0.38 -12.72 -11.95
CA MET A 53 1.73 -12.86 -11.39
C MET A 53 2.69 -13.70 -12.25
N ALA A 54 2.17 -14.48 -13.20
CA ALA A 54 2.99 -15.25 -14.15
C ALA A 54 3.68 -14.33 -15.17
N VAL A 55 3.13 -13.14 -15.43
CA VAL A 55 3.74 -12.12 -16.29
C VAL A 55 5.13 -11.71 -15.77
N LEU A 56 5.31 -11.66 -14.45
CA LEU A 56 6.59 -11.32 -13.82
C LEU A 56 7.46 -12.58 -13.69
N VAL A 57 8.21 -12.89 -14.75
CA VAL A 57 8.95 -14.15 -14.87
C VAL A 57 10.10 -14.24 -13.87
N THR A 58 10.91 -13.18 -13.76
CA THR A 58 12.13 -13.17 -12.97
C THR A 58 11.93 -12.66 -11.54
N ARG A 59 12.92 -12.95 -10.68
CA ARG A 59 12.95 -12.43 -9.32
C ARG A 59 13.10 -10.91 -9.30
N ASP A 60 13.89 -10.36 -10.23
CA ASP A 60 14.18 -8.93 -10.28
C ASP A 60 12.96 -8.13 -10.74
N ALA A 61 12.19 -8.62 -11.75
CA ALA A 61 10.90 -8.03 -12.12
C ALA A 61 9.90 -8.03 -10.94
N ARG A 62 9.86 -9.11 -10.15
CA ARG A 62 9.05 -9.18 -8.93
C ARG A 62 9.56 -8.27 -7.82
N SER A 63 10.85 -7.95 -7.79
CA SER A 63 11.41 -6.97 -6.84
C SER A 63 10.94 -5.56 -7.18
N VAL A 64 11.03 -5.16 -8.45
CA VAL A 64 10.52 -3.87 -8.92
C VAL A 64 9.01 -3.73 -8.65
N TYR A 65 8.23 -4.75 -9.01
CA TYR A 65 6.81 -4.79 -8.71
C TYR A 65 6.50 -4.56 -7.21
N LYS A 66 7.25 -5.19 -6.31
CA LYS A 66 7.04 -5.01 -4.87
C LYS A 66 7.41 -3.62 -4.40
N SER A 67 8.52 -3.09 -4.88
CA SER A 67 8.99 -1.74 -4.55
C SER A 67 7.97 -0.68 -4.96
N VAL A 68 7.47 -0.76 -6.18
CA VAL A 68 6.42 0.15 -6.68
C VAL A 68 5.13 0.06 -5.84
N LEU A 69 4.69 -1.14 -5.48
CA LEU A 69 3.51 -1.30 -4.62
C LEU A 69 3.72 -0.80 -3.19
N GLU A 70 4.94 -0.88 -2.64
CA GLU A 70 5.20 -0.26 -1.32
C GLU A 70 5.13 1.26 -1.41
N LEU A 71 5.68 1.90 -2.46
CA LEU A 71 5.55 3.35 -2.68
C LEU A 71 4.08 3.77 -2.82
N ALA A 72 3.28 3.00 -3.56
CA ALA A 72 1.85 3.25 -3.69
C ALA A 72 1.10 3.04 -2.35
N ALA A 73 1.46 2.01 -1.58
CA ALA A 73 0.87 1.74 -0.27
C ALA A 73 1.21 2.80 0.79
N ASP A 74 2.36 3.47 0.66
CA ASP A 74 2.74 4.59 1.53
C ASP A 74 1.87 5.85 1.31
N CYS A 75 1.15 5.92 0.18
CA CYS A 75 0.18 6.97 -0.11
C CYS A 75 -1.25 6.62 0.33
N ALA A 76 -1.46 5.43 0.90
CA ALA A 76 -2.79 4.95 1.23
C ALA A 76 -3.47 5.76 2.34
N VAL A 77 -4.78 5.96 2.20
CA VAL A 77 -5.62 6.69 3.18
C VAL A 77 -5.90 5.85 4.43
N THR A 78 -5.88 4.51 4.32
CA THR A 78 -6.03 3.59 5.44
C THR A 78 -5.03 2.45 5.38
N ARG A 79 -4.80 1.77 6.52
CA ARG A 79 -3.98 0.54 6.55
C ARG A 79 -4.58 -0.59 5.70
N HIS A 80 -5.92 -0.68 5.67
CA HIS A 80 -6.62 -1.66 4.87
C HIS A 80 -6.42 -1.38 3.37
N ALA A 81 -6.57 -0.13 2.93
CA ALA A 81 -6.28 0.28 1.56
C ALA A 81 -4.82 0.00 1.17
N ALA A 82 -3.84 0.26 2.06
CA ALA A 82 -2.44 -0.08 1.84
C ALA A 82 -2.24 -1.58 1.60
N ASP A 83 -2.92 -2.43 2.36
CA ASP A 83 -2.84 -3.88 2.19
C ASP A 83 -3.52 -4.34 0.89
N ARG A 84 -4.61 -3.70 0.46
CA ARG A 84 -5.25 -3.92 -0.85
C ARG A 84 -4.33 -3.50 -2.01
N VAL A 85 -3.68 -2.34 -1.92
CA VAL A 85 -2.66 -1.91 -2.89
C VAL A 85 -1.56 -2.96 -3.03
N ARG A 86 -1.02 -3.50 -1.92
CA ARG A 86 0.05 -4.52 -1.93
C ARG A 86 -0.34 -5.84 -2.58
N VAL A 87 -1.64 -6.12 -2.73
CA VAL A 87 -2.13 -7.35 -3.37
C VAL A 87 -2.57 -7.16 -4.81
N LEU A 88 -2.58 -5.94 -5.35
CA LEU A 88 -2.81 -5.69 -6.77
C LEU A 88 -1.87 -6.54 -7.63
N THR A 89 -2.38 -7.09 -8.72
CA THR A 89 -1.60 -7.95 -9.62
C THR A 89 -1.61 -7.41 -11.05
N PRO A 90 -0.58 -7.71 -11.85
CA PRO A 90 -0.62 -7.45 -13.28
C PRO A 90 -1.86 -8.10 -13.92
N LEU A 91 -2.44 -7.44 -14.89
CA LEU A 91 -3.59 -7.87 -15.66
C LEU A 91 -3.11 -8.42 -17.01
N ARG A 92 -3.84 -9.37 -17.59
CA ARG A 92 -3.45 -9.98 -18.87
C ARG A 92 -4.32 -9.52 -20.03
N GLU A 93 -5.50 -9.02 -19.74
CA GLU A 93 -6.47 -8.58 -20.72
C GLU A 93 -6.48 -7.06 -20.80
N ARG A 94 -6.37 -6.54 -22.00
CA ARG A 94 -6.36 -5.10 -22.28
C ARG A 94 -7.58 -4.41 -21.68
N GLY A 95 -8.78 -4.97 -21.89
CA GLY A 95 -10.01 -4.37 -21.34
C GLY A 95 -9.94 -4.18 -19.83
N ALA A 96 -9.47 -5.19 -19.08
CA ALA A 96 -9.32 -5.08 -17.62
C ALA A 96 -8.24 -4.06 -17.19
N ILE A 97 -7.20 -3.86 -18.02
CA ILE A 97 -6.19 -2.81 -17.79
C ILE A 97 -6.83 -1.44 -18.01
N GLU A 98 -7.54 -1.25 -19.11
CA GLU A 98 -8.22 0.01 -19.44
C GLU A 98 -9.30 0.35 -18.44
N ASP A 99 -10.14 -0.61 -18.03
CA ASP A 99 -11.18 -0.43 -17.00
C ASP A 99 -10.58 0.08 -15.67
N ARG A 100 -9.43 -0.47 -15.27
CA ARG A 100 -8.76 0.01 -14.05
C ARG A 100 -8.11 1.38 -14.25
N LEU A 101 -7.50 1.64 -15.41
CA LEU A 101 -6.96 2.96 -15.73
C LEU A 101 -8.06 4.02 -15.76
N ASP A 102 -9.24 3.71 -16.31
CA ASP A 102 -10.40 4.60 -16.28
C ASP A 102 -10.81 4.92 -14.86
N ALA A 103 -10.99 3.89 -14.01
CA ALA A 103 -11.36 4.08 -12.62
C ALA A 103 -10.33 4.88 -11.81
N VAL A 104 -9.02 4.66 -12.06
CA VAL A 104 -7.97 5.45 -11.40
C VAL A 104 -7.96 6.89 -11.92
N SER A 105 -8.16 7.10 -13.24
CA SER A 105 -8.23 8.45 -13.80
C SER A 105 -9.41 9.23 -13.24
N GLU A 106 -10.58 8.62 -13.12
CA GLU A 106 -11.76 9.24 -12.48
C GLU A 106 -11.50 9.58 -10.99
N ALA A 107 -10.75 8.73 -10.30
CA ALA A 107 -10.36 9.00 -8.91
C ALA A 107 -9.38 10.18 -8.80
N ILE A 108 -8.44 10.29 -9.74
CA ILE A 108 -7.50 11.43 -9.84
C ILE A 108 -8.30 12.71 -10.09
N ASP A 109 -9.20 12.70 -11.09
CA ASP A 109 -10.03 13.87 -11.43
C ASP A 109 -10.88 14.31 -10.22
N THR A 110 -11.44 13.34 -9.45
CA THR A 110 -12.19 13.64 -8.24
C THR A 110 -11.30 14.26 -7.17
N TRP A 111 -10.12 13.67 -6.90
CA TRP A 111 -9.16 14.14 -5.91
C TRP A 111 -8.63 15.54 -6.26
N ASP A 112 -8.31 15.78 -7.52
CA ASP A 112 -7.81 17.07 -8.01
C ASP A 112 -8.89 18.16 -8.00
N GLY A 113 -10.16 17.77 -8.10
CA GLY A 113 -11.30 18.66 -7.99
C GLY A 113 -11.59 19.15 -6.57
N LEU A 114 -11.08 18.50 -5.53
CA LEU A 114 -11.22 18.90 -4.14
C LEU A 114 -10.25 20.02 -3.79
N ASP A 115 -10.72 21.00 -3.01
CA ASP A 115 -9.83 21.98 -2.41
C ASP A 115 -9.05 21.43 -1.20
N ASP A 116 -8.12 22.21 -0.64
CA ASP A 116 -7.25 21.75 0.45
C ASP A 116 -8.04 21.40 1.72
N ASP A 117 -9.11 22.16 2.05
CA ASP A 117 -9.96 21.92 3.21
C ASP A 117 -10.80 20.65 3.01
N GLU A 118 -11.30 20.42 1.80
CA GLU A 118 -12.04 19.21 1.42
C GLU A 118 -11.15 17.98 1.45
N ARG A 119 -9.92 18.07 0.95
CA ARG A 119 -8.93 16.98 1.03
C ARG A 119 -8.58 16.62 2.47
N GLU A 120 -8.40 17.64 3.34
CA GLU A 120 -8.19 17.41 4.78
C GLU A 120 -9.40 16.73 5.42
N ALA A 121 -10.62 17.12 5.07
CA ALA A 121 -11.84 16.50 5.56
C ALA A 121 -11.97 15.03 5.11
N VAL A 122 -11.65 14.72 3.84
CA VAL A 122 -11.60 13.34 3.34
C VAL A 122 -10.60 12.50 4.14
N LEU A 123 -9.38 13.01 4.38
CA LEU A 123 -8.37 12.28 5.14
C LEU A 123 -8.81 12.08 6.60
N ALA A 124 -9.37 13.10 7.23
CA ALA A 124 -9.89 13.02 8.60
C ALA A 124 -11.03 12.00 8.73
N ALA A 125 -11.89 11.86 7.71
CA ALA A 125 -12.94 10.84 7.69
C ALA A 125 -12.40 9.40 7.78
N PHE A 126 -11.19 9.16 7.27
CA PHE A 126 -10.53 7.87 7.35
C PHE A 126 -9.67 7.66 8.62
N GLU A 127 -9.38 8.72 9.37
CA GLU A 127 -8.58 8.65 10.61
C GLU A 127 -9.40 8.27 11.84
N ASP A 128 -10.74 8.47 11.81
CA ASP A 128 -11.63 8.28 12.96
C ASP A 128 -11.96 6.80 13.23
N ASP A 129 -10.92 5.97 13.28
CA ASP A 129 -10.95 4.53 13.57
C ASP A 129 -10.94 4.26 15.10
N GLY A 130 -11.33 5.29 15.89
CA GLY A 130 -11.39 5.25 17.34
C GLY A 130 -12.39 4.20 17.88
N ASP A 131 -12.83 4.30 19.09
CA ASP A 131 -13.70 3.41 19.91
C ASP A 131 -15.01 2.88 19.25
N ALA A 132 -15.31 3.28 17.99
CA ALA A 132 -16.62 3.10 17.32
C ALA A 132 -16.70 1.80 16.56
N GLY A 133 -16.12 0.76 16.66
CA GLY A 133 -16.24 -0.48 15.86
C GLY A 133 -16.10 -0.25 14.34
N ALA A 134 -15.52 -1.19 13.61
CA ALA A 134 -15.17 -1.02 12.20
C ALA A 134 -16.39 -0.68 11.29
N GLU A 135 -17.55 -1.29 11.53
CA GLU A 135 -18.78 -1.05 10.74
C GLU A 135 -19.30 0.38 10.92
N ARG A 136 -19.34 0.88 12.16
CA ARG A 136 -19.78 2.25 12.44
C ARG A 136 -18.83 3.28 11.85
N ALA A 137 -17.52 3.04 11.95
CA ALA A 137 -16.52 3.91 11.32
C ALA A 137 -16.75 4.00 9.81
N SER A 138 -16.97 2.87 9.12
CA SER A 138 -17.26 2.86 7.69
C SER A 138 -18.55 3.64 7.33
N VAL A 139 -19.63 3.47 8.10
CA VAL A 139 -20.88 4.23 7.86
C VAL A 139 -20.64 5.73 8.02
N LEU A 140 -19.94 6.16 9.08
CA LEU A 140 -19.63 7.57 9.31
C LEU A 140 -18.70 8.12 8.22
N THR A 141 -17.73 7.34 7.77
CA THR A 141 -16.84 7.71 6.65
C THR A 141 -17.64 7.87 5.36
N ALA A 142 -18.60 6.97 5.07
CA ALA A 142 -19.48 7.10 3.90
C ALA A 142 -20.26 8.41 3.92
N ILE A 143 -20.85 8.78 5.07
CA ILE A 143 -21.56 10.07 5.25
C ILE A 143 -20.61 11.23 4.98
N ALA A 144 -19.42 11.23 5.61
CA ALA A 144 -18.47 12.32 5.47
C ALA A 144 -17.94 12.47 4.03
N LEU A 145 -17.70 11.37 3.31
CA LEU A 145 -17.28 11.41 1.91
C LEU A 145 -18.38 12.01 1.00
N LYS A 146 -19.64 11.66 1.24
CA LYS A 146 -20.79 12.25 0.52
C LYS A 146 -20.94 13.74 0.81
N ASP A 147 -20.77 14.16 2.06
CA ASP A 147 -20.86 15.57 2.47
C ASP A 147 -19.79 16.44 1.80
N VAL A 148 -18.60 15.92 1.58
CA VAL A 148 -17.51 16.59 0.86
C VAL A 148 -17.72 16.54 -0.68
N GLY A 149 -18.65 15.72 -1.17
CA GLY A 149 -18.97 15.59 -2.59
C GLY A 149 -18.14 14.54 -3.33
N VAL A 150 -17.52 13.59 -2.62
CA VAL A 150 -16.90 12.42 -3.25
C VAL A 150 -18.03 11.52 -3.78
N GLY A 151 -18.19 11.48 -5.10
CA GLY A 151 -19.24 10.71 -5.78
C GLY A 151 -19.02 10.64 -7.28
N GLY A 152 -19.94 9.99 -8.00
CA GLY A 152 -19.86 9.81 -9.45
C GLY A 152 -18.78 8.82 -9.89
N GLY A 153 -18.79 8.42 -11.16
CA GLY A 153 -17.80 7.59 -11.78
C GLY A 153 -17.42 6.37 -10.93
N THR A 154 -16.14 6.23 -10.59
CA THR A 154 -15.65 5.13 -9.75
C THR A 154 -16.20 5.15 -8.32
N PHE A 155 -16.73 6.28 -7.86
CA PHE A 155 -17.34 6.44 -6.53
C PHE A 155 -18.87 6.37 -6.54
N ALA A 156 -19.51 6.01 -7.65
CA ALA A 156 -20.97 5.95 -7.79
C ALA A 156 -21.67 5.07 -6.72
N ARG A 157 -20.96 4.10 -6.13
CA ARG A 157 -21.48 3.31 -5.00
C ARG A 157 -21.81 4.15 -3.77
N LEU A 158 -21.12 5.27 -3.54
CA LEU A 158 -21.45 6.20 -2.46
C LEU A 158 -22.76 6.94 -2.75
N ASP A 159 -23.01 7.29 -4.01
CA ASP A 159 -24.23 7.97 -4.43
C ASP A 159 -25.48 7.07 -4.33
N GLU A 160 -25.30 5.74 -4.43
CA GLU A 160 -26.37 4.77 -4.30
C GLU A 160 -26.87 4.60 -2.84
N LEU A 161 -26.09 5.05 -1.85
CA LEU A 161 -26.45 4.99 -0.44
C LEU A 161 -27.43 6.11 -0.08
N ASP A 162 -28.54 5.77 0.58
CA ASP A 162 -29.51 6.76 1.09
C ASP A 162 -29.01 7.39 2.39
N ASP A 163 -29.06 8.72 2.49
CA ASP A 163 -28.52 9.46 3.64
C ASP A 163 -29.30 9.16 4.93
N ALA A 164 -30.64 9.00 4.85
CA ALA A 164 -31.47 8.70 6.02
C ALA A 164 -31.20 7.27 6.53
N ASP A 165 -30.96 6.32 5.63
CA ASP A 165 -30.65 4.94 5.99
C ASP A 165 -29.22 4.85 6.60
N LEU A 166 -28.25 5.63 6.08
CA LEU A 166 -26.93 5.74 6.68
C LEU A 166 -26.97 6.36 8.08
N GLU A 167 -27.72 7.43 8.29
CA GLU A 167 -27.89 8.05 9.60
C GLU A 167 -28.53 7.08 10.59
N ALA A 168 -29.57 6.35 10.18
CA ALA A 168 -30.22 5.32 11.00
C ALA A 168 -29.27 4.18 11.37
N ALA A 169 -28.46 3.73 10.41
CA ALA A 169 -27.43 2.71 10.63
C ALA A 169 -26.34 3.20 11.61
N ALA A 170 -25.88 4.44 11.46
CA ALA A 170 -24.90 5.06 12.36
C ALA A 170 -25.44 5.17 13.80
N GLU A 171 -26.72 5.54 13.97
CA GLU A 171 -27.38 5.62 15.26
C GLU A 171 -27.52 4.24 15.90
N ALA A 172 -27.99 3.25 15.15
CA ALA A 172 -28.10 1.86 15.66
C ALA A 172 -26.74 1.33 16.14
N LEU A 173 -25.67 1.56 15.38
CA LEU A 173 -24.32 1.14 15.73
C LEU A 173 -23.67 1.98 16.85
N ALA A 174 -24.18 3.20 17.14
CA ALA A 174 -23.64 4.06 18.20
C ALA A 174 -23.83 3.48 19.60
N HIS A 175 -24.86 2.67 19.80
CA HIS A 175 -25.32 2.21 21.11
C HIS A 175 -24.91 0.78 21.45
N VAL A 176 -24.22 0.07 20.52
CA VAL A 176 -23.74 -1.31 20.70
C VAL A 176 -22.24 -1.37 20.56
N ARG A 177 -21.54 -1.98 21.54
CA ARG A 177 -20.11 -2.30 21.41
C ARG A 177 -19.90 -3.60 20.64
N ALA A 178 -18.69 -3.81 20.17
CA ALA A 178 -18.29 -5.02 19.45
C ALA A 178 -18.51 -6.33 20.25
N ASP A 179 -18.54 -6.26 21.58
CA ASP A 179 -18.83 -7.39 22.48
C ASP A 179 -20.34 -7.59 22.73
N GLY A 180 -21.20 -6.77 22.12
CA GLY A 180 -22.65 -6.80 22.26
C GLY A 180 -23.18 -6.10 23.50
N THR A 181 -22.33 -5.39 24.25
CA THR A 181 -22.77 -4.63 25.43
C THR A 181 -23.38 -3.28 25.03
N VAL A 182 -24.41 -2.84 25.80
CA VAL A 182 -25.09 -1.57 25.57
C VAL A 182 -24.28 -0.42 26.17
N VAL A 183 -24.05 0.62 25.37
CA VAL A 183 -23.32 1.83 25.77
C VAL A 183 -24.19 2.70 26.69
N GLU A 184 -23.58 3.48 27.58
CA GLU A 184 -24.27 4.51 28.38
C GLU A 184 -24.85 5.59 27.45
N GLY A 185 -26.07 6.02 27.68
CA GLY A 185 -26.82 6.94 26.82
C GLY A 185 -27.81 6.26 25.85
N ALA A 186 -27.73 4.94 25.69
CA ALA A 186 -28.62 4.18 24.81
C ALA A 186 -30.10 4.11 25.34
N ASP A 187 -30.26 4.06 26.65
CA ASP A 187 -31.58 3.97 27.31
C ASP A 187 -31.55 4.63 28.68
N ALA A 188 -32.37 5.68 28.84
CA ALA A 188 -32.38 6.49 30.05
C ALA A 188 -32.83 5.70 31.30
N GLU A 189 -33.66 4.65 31.16
CA GLU A 189 -34.04 3.79 32.27
C GLU A 189 -32.91 2.86 32.70
N LEU A 190 -32.22 2.26 31.74
CA LEU A 190 -31.01 1.42 32.00
C LEU A 190 -29.94 2.22 32.71
N ASP A 191 -29.67 3.43 32.24
CA ASP A 191 -28.66 4.30 32.83
C ASP A 191 -29.00 4.68 34.26
N ARG A 192 -30.31 4.99 34.54
CA ARG A 192 -30.79 5.26 35.89
C ARG A 192 -30.65 4.03 36.80
N LEU A 193 -31.03 2.85 36.31
CA LEU A 193 -30.85 1.60 37.06
C LEU A 193 -29.39 1.29 37.37
N ARG A 194 -28.48 1.50 36.38
CA ARG A 194 -27.04 1.32 36.58
C ARG A 194 -26.48 2.33 37.58
N ALA A 195 -26.93 3.58 37.54
CA ALA A 195 -26.53 4.60 38.49
C ALA A 195 -26.97 4.23 39.93
N GLY A 196 -28.26 3.90 40.09
CA GLY A 196 -28.78 3.47 41.40
C GLY A 196 -28.09 2.22 41.94
N LEU A 197 -27.75 1.25 41.10
CA LEU A 197 -26.98 0.08 41.50
C LEU A 197 -25.60 0.44 42.00
N ARG A 198 -24.88 1.32 41.29
CA ARG A 198 -23.52 1.81 41.74
C ARG A 198 -23.59 2.53 43.07
N GLU A 199 -24.62 3.36 43.30
CA GLU A 199 -24.83 4.10 44.52
C GLU A 199 -25.13 3.17 45.70
N VAL A 200 -25.99 2.17 45.50
CA VAL A 200 -26.33 1.15 46.52
C VAL A 200 -25.13 0.27 46.82
N GLU A 201 -24.31 -0.12 45.83
CA GLU A 201 -23.08 -0.88 46.05
C GLU A 201 -22.04 -0.08 46.84
N ALA A 202 -21.91 1.21 46.56
CA ALA A 202 -21.04 2.10 47.32
C ALA A 202 -21.52 2.23 48.80
N MET A 203 -22.85 2.35 48.99
CA MET A 203 -23.45 2.46 50.32
C MET A 203 -23.37 1.14 51.10
N GLU A 204 -23.51 -0.02 50.44
CA GLU A 204 -23.31 -1.33 51.08
C GLU A 204 -21.86 -1.47 51.58
N GLY A 205 -20.86 -0.99 50.79
CA GLY A 205 -19.45 -0.96 51.22
C GLY A 205 -19.20 -0.09 52.45
N SER A 206 -20.05 0.89 52.73
CA SER A 206 -19.98 1.82 53.86
C SER A 206 -21.21 1.75 54.79
N ALA A 207 -21.86 0.58 54.86
CA ALA A 207 -23.08 0.41 55.65
C ALA A 207 -22.95 0.81 57.15
N PHE A 208 -21.73 0.74 57.70
CA PHE A 208 -21.44 1.20 59.06
C PHE A 208 -21.54 2.74 59.18
N ASP A 209 -21.12 3.48 58.16
CA ASP A 209 -21.19 4.95 58.14
C ASP A 209 -22.65 5.40 58.07
N VAL A 210 -23.50 4.69 57.28
CA VAL A 210 -24.95 4.90 57.21
C VAL A 210 -25.57 4.74 58.62
N LEU A 211 -25.20 3.71 59.35
CA LEU A 211 -25.67 3.46 60.70
C LEU A 211 -25.23 4.56 61.66
N GLU A 212 -23.99 5.06 61.55
CA GLU A 212 -23.48 6.13 62.40
C GLU A 212 -24.19 7.45 62.12
N THR A 213 -24.39 7.81 60.88
CA THR A 213 -25.13 9.00 60.44
C THR A 213 -26.56 9.01 61.02
N LEU A 214 -27.28 7.91 60.95
CA LEU A 214 -28.66 7.82 61.48
C LEU A 214 -28.69 7.87 63.01
N ARG A 215 -27.66 7.39 63.69
CA ARG A 215 -27.54 7.53 65.16
C ARG A 215 -27.26 8.96 65.58
N GLU A 216 -26.48 9.70 64.85
CA GLU A 216 -26.20 11.11 65.10
C GLU A 216 -27.43 11.99 64.86
N GLU A 217 -28.31 11.63 63.92
CA GLU A 217 -29.61 12.27 63.67
C GLU A 217 -30.63 12.03 64.81
N GLY A 218 -30.30 11.19 65.81
CA GLY A 218 -31.06 11.03 67.05
C GLY A 218 -32.26 10.08 66.96
N VAL A 219 -32.31 9.22 66.00
CA VAL A 219 -33.39 8.22 65.76
C VAL A 219 -33.35 7.15 66.88
N ARG A 220 -34.48 6.96 67.63
CA ARG A 220 -34.50 6.09 68.80
C ARG A 220 -35.56 4.98 68.78
N GLY A 221 -36.58 5.06 67.89
CA GLY A 221 -37.65 4.06 67.78
C GLY A 221 -37.41 3.09 66.61
N THR A 222 -37.86 1.83 66.73
CA THR A 222 -37.67 0.81 65.70
C THR A 222 -38.33 1.20 64.36
N GLU A 223 -39.57 1.66 64.37
CA GLU A 223 -40.29 2.10 63.15
C GLU A 223 -39.72 3.41 62.62
N GLU A 224 -39.33 4.35 63.48
CA GLU A 224 -38.66 5.59 63.13
C GLU A 224 -37.32 5.33 62.48
N PHE A 225 -36.57 4.31 62.94
CA PHE A 225 -35.31 3.89 62.34
C PHE A 225 -35.51 3.29 60.93
N ARG A 226 -36.51 2.45 60.78
CA ARG A 226 -36.82 1.86 59.44
C ARG A 226 -37.12 2.94 58.40
N GLU A 227 -38.02 3.88 58.71
CA GLU A 227 -38.32 4.99 57.82
C GLU A 227 -37.11 5.90 57.59
N ALA A 228 -36.26 6.13 58.59
CA ALA A 228 -35.04 6.92 58.44
C ALA A 228 -34.01 6.26 57.52
N VAL A 229 -33.87 4.92 57.54
CA VAL A 229 -33.04 4.17 56.57
C VAL A 229 -33.58 4.32 55.16
N ILE A 230 -34.87 4.13 54.99
CA ILE A 230 -35.53 4.26 53.68
C ILE A 230 -35.33 5.68 53.11
N ASP A 231 -35.55 6.71 53.94
CA ASP A 231 -35.38 8.10 53.57
C ASP A 231 -33.92 8.47 53.30
N HIS A 232 -33.00 7.87 54.00
CA HIS A 232 -31.56 8.05 53.78
C HIS A 232 -31.16 7.46 52.42
N VAL A 233 -31.50 6.20 52.16
CA VAL A 233 -31.21 5.55 50.87
C VAL A 233 -31.85 6.33 49.71
N ARG A 234 -33.10 6.79 49.86
CA ARG A 234 -33.78 7.62 48.84
C ARG A 234 -33.13 8.97 48.60
N ARG A 235 -32.48 9.57 49.63
CA ARG A 235 -31.78 10.86 49.48
C ARG A 235 -30.43 10.71 48.81
N GLU A 236 -29.75 9.62 49.08
CA GLU A 236 -28.38 9.34 48.58
C GLU A 236 -28.38 8.56 47.26
N THR A 237 -29.54 8.04 46.82
CA THR A 237 -29.69 7.30 45.59
C THR A 237 -30.91 7.78 44.78
N ASP A 238 -30.90 7.59 43.47
CA ASP A 238 -32.05 7.86 42.61
C ASP A 238 -33.00 6.65 42.50
N VAL A 239 -33.02 5.79 43.52
CA VAL A 239 -33.86 4.59 43.55
C VAL A 239 -35.26 4.93 44.07
N PRO A 240 -36.36 4.44 43.39
CA PRO A 240 -37.70 4.63 43.81
C PRO A 240 -37.93 4.09 45.24
N VAL A 241 -38.66 4.87 46.06
CA VAL A 241 -38.92 4.51 47.46
C VAL A 241 -39.65 3.18 47.63
N GLU A 242 -40.50 2.81 46.65
CA GLU A 242 -41.19 1.53 46.62
C GLU A 242 -40.21 0.36 46.56
N ALA A 243 -39.18 0.42 45.73
CA ALA A 243 -38.14 -0.62 45.64
C ALA A 243 -37.33 -0.71 46.93
N ILE A 244 -37.02 0.42 47.58
CA ILE A 244 -36.33 0.44 48.87
C ILE A 244 -37.18 -0.21 49.95
N ARG A 245 -38.49 0.05 49.97
CA ARG A 245 -39.42 -0.55 50.92
C ARG A 245 -39.62 -2.05 50.71
N GLU A 246 -39.66 -2.52 49.48
CA GLU A 246 -39.73 -3.94 49.14
C GLU A 246 -38.47 -4.70 49.54
N ALA A 247 -37.32 -4.08 49.45
CA ALA A 247 -36.03 -4.65 49.87
C ALA A 247 -35.81 -4.64 51.38
N ALA A 248 -36.61 -3.85 52.15
CA ALA A 248 -36.46 -3.76 53.59
C ALA A 248 -37.04 -5.00 54.32
N PRO A 249 -36.26 -5.75 55.11
CA PRO A 249 -36.72 -6.96 55.75
C PRO A 249 -37.79 -6.67 56.81
N GLU A 250 -38.83 -7.54 56.89
CA GLU A 250 -39.88 -7.44 57.93
C GLU A 250 -39.29 -7.63 59.35
N GLU A 251 -38.34 -8.54 59.50
CA GLU A 251 -37.62 -8.82 60.78
C GLU A 251 -36.10 -8.72 60.60
N ALA A 252 -35.43 -8.07 61.53
CA ALA A 252 -33.97 -7.99 61.58
C ALA A 252 -33.48 -8.20 63.02
N ALA A 253 -32.29 -8.79 63.18
CA ALA A 253 -31.73 -9.08 64.48
C ALA A 253 -31.34 -7.80 65.27
N ASP A 254 -30.80 -6.80 64.57
CA ASP A 254 -30.47 -5.48 65.09
C ASP A 254 -30.47 -4.42 63.96
N ALA A 255 -30.14 -3.18 64.32
CA ALA A 255 -30.07 -2.04 63.38
C ALA A 255 -29.04 -2.23 62.27
N ALA A 256 -27.89 -2.85 62.54
CA ALA A 256 -26.87 -3.09 61.51
C ALA A 256 -27.29 -4.18 60.53
N ASP A 257 -27.95 -5.23 61.05
CA ASP A 257 -28.53 -6.28 60.23
C ASP A 257 -29.65 -5.73 59.29
N PHE A 258 -30.51 -4.84 59.82
CA PHE A 258 -31.55 -4.19 59.00
C PHE A 258 -30.96 -3.38 57.84
N VAL A 259 -29.97 -2.50 58.11
CA VAL A 259 -29.30 -1.71 57.05
C VAL A 259 -28.60 -2.62 56.04
N GLY A 260 -27.81 -3.59 56.52
CA GLY A 260 -27.09 -4.49 55.66
C GLY A 260 -27.97 -5.42 54.84
N ALA A 261 -29.09 -5.91 55.38
CA ALA A 261 -30.05 -6.71 54.62
C ALA A 261 -30.80 -5.87 53.60
N THR A 262 -31.29 -4.68 53.97
CA THR A 262 -31.96 -3.76 53.02
C THR A 262 -31.07 -3.43 51.81
N LEU A 263 -29.82 -3.02 52.04
CA LEU A 263 -28.89 -2.67 50.95
C LEU A 263 -28.53 -3.88 50.09
N ARG A 264 -28.37 -5.07 50.71
CA ARG A 264 -28.05 -6.31 49.98
C ARG A 264 -29.21 -6.76 49.10
N ASP A 265 -30.43 -6.75 49.61
CA ASP A 265 -31.62 -7.18 48.90
C ASP A 265 -31.97 -6.18 47.79
N LEU A 266 -31.84 -4.87 48.05
CA LEU A 266 -31.97 -3.81 47.07
C LEU A 266 -30.93 -3.94 45.93
N ARG A 267 -29.67 -4.25 46.27
CA ARG A 267 -28.66 -4.52 45.25
C ARG A 267 -28.99 -5.72 44.39
N VAL A 268 -29.53 -6.79 44.97
CA VAL A 268 -29.97 -7.99 44.22
C VAL A 268 -31.10 -7.63 43.26
N ASP A 269 -32.14 -6.94 43.74
CA ASP A 269 -33.25 -6.48 42.89
C ASP A 269 -32.78 -5.57 41.75
N LEU A 270 -31.94 -4.58 42.07
CA LEU A 270 -31.41 -3.67 41.05
C LEU A 270 -30.55 -4.39 40.00
N ARG A 271 -29.74 -5.38 40.41
CA ARG A 271 -28.96 -6.20 39.48
C ARG A 271 -29.86 -7.02 38.54
N GLU A 272 -30.92 -7.61 39.07
CA GLU A 272 -31.86 -8.36 38.23
C GLU A 272 -32.56 -7.42 37.26
N ARG A 273 -33.01 -6.25 37.68
CA ARG A 273 -33.67 -5.24 36.84
C ARG A 273 -32.69 -4.64 35.77
N VAL A 274 -31.46 -4.39 36.14
CA VAL A 274 -30.41 -3.96 35.20
C VAL A 274 -30.23 -5.04 34.13
N ALA A 275 -30.07 -6.31 34.52
CA ALA A 275 -29.87 -7.40 33.57
C ALA A 275 -31.06 -7.59 32.63
N GLU A 276 -32.31 -7.56 33.14
CA GLU A 276 -33.51 -7.67 32.34
C GLU A 276 -33.66 -6.50 31.35
N ARG A 277 -33.41 -5.25 31.85
CA ARG A 277 -33.49 -4.07 30.97
C ARG A 277 -32.38 -4.08 29.93
N GLU A 278 -31.16 -4.45 30.32
CA GLU A 278 -30.03 -4.55 29.40
C GLU A 278 -30.27 -5.58 28.29
N GLU A 279 -30.84 -6.76 28.62
CA GLU A 279 -31.19 -7.77 27.63
C GLU A 279 -32.29 -7.26 26.67
N THR A 280 -33.28 -6.54 27.19
CA THR A 280 -34.35 -5.94 26.37
C THR A 280 -33.82 -4.90 25.41
N VAL A 281 -32.98 -3.97 25.91
CA VAL A 281 -32.36 -2.91 25.10
C VAL A 281 -31.39 -3.50 24.10
N ALA A 282 -30.51 -4.44 24.52
CA ALA A 282 -29.60 -5.13 23.62
C ALA A 282 -30.33 -5.93 22.54
N GLY A 283 -31.48 -6.50 22.84
CA GLY A 283 -32.34 -7.16 21.86
C GLY A 283 -32.84 -6.18 20.80
N ALA A 284 -33.45 -5.08 21.24
CA ALA A 284 -33.95 -4.05 20.31
C ALA A 284 -32.85 -3.42 19.43
N LEU A 285 -31.69 -3.18 20.02
CA LEU A 285 -30.54 -2.65 19.26
C LEU A 285 -30.00 -3.67 18.25
N ARG A 286 -29.94 -4.96 18.61
CA ARG A 286 -29.55 -6.02 17.67
C ARG A 286 -30.51 -6.13 16.49
N ASP A 287 -31.81 -6.05 16.76
CA ASP A 287 -32.84 -6.05 15.71
C ASP A 287 -32.67 -4.83 14.78
N ALA A 288 -32.41 -3.64 15.34
CA ALA A 288 -32.18 -2.42 14.55
C ALA A 288 -30.93 -2.51 13.68
N VAL A 289 -29.83 -3.08 14.20
CA VAL A 289 -28.60 -3.32 13.41
C VAL A 289 -28.84 -4.36 12.32
N GLU A 290 -29.63 -5.41 12.60
CA GLU A 290 -29.94 -6.42 11.58
C GLU A 290 -30.86 -5.86 10.49
N ASP A 291 -31.82 -5.02 10.85
CA ASP A 291 -32.69 -4.31 9.89
C ASP A 291 -31.87 -3.37 8.97
N ALA A 292 -30.79 -2.75 9.49
CA ALA A 292 -29.88 -1.89 8.74
C ALA A 292 -28.68 -2.65 8.11
N ARG A 293 -28.67 -3.98 8.15
CA ARG A 293 -27.51 -4.78 7.73
C ARG A 293 -27.12 -4.55 6.27
N ALA A 294 -28.08 -4.44 5.37
CA ALA A 294 -27.84 -4.25 3.95
C ALA A 294 -27.14 -2.91 3.67
N GLU A 295 -27.59 -1.85 4.36
CA GLU A 295 -27.04 -0.50 4.25
C GLU A 295 -25.63 -0.42 4.85
N ILE A 296 -25.42 -1.08 6.00
CA ILE A 296 -24.10 -1.18 6.64
C ILE A 296 -23.11 -1.91 5.72
N ASP A 297 -23.49 -3.07 5.17
CA ASP A 297 -22.62 -3.84 4.29
C ASP A 297 -22.32 -3.05 2.99
N ALA A 298 -23.31 -2.35 2.42
CA ALA A 298 -23.13 -1.50 1.25
C ALA A 298 -22.19 -0.31 1.54
N ALA A 299 -22.33 0.34 2.70
CA ALA A 299 -21.43 1.42 3.13
C ALA A 299 -19.98 0.93 3.30
N VAL A 300 -19.79 -0.23 3.95
CA VAL A 300 -18.45 -0.84 4.10
C VAL A 300 -17.82 -1.10 2.73
N GLU A 301 -18.57 -1.70 1.79
CA GLU A 301 -18.05 -1.96 0.43
C GLU A 301 -17.73 -0.66 -0.33
N ALA A 302 -18.57 0.36 -0.24
CA ALA A 302 -18.37 1.64 -0.89
C ALA A 302 -17.13 2.38 -0.34
N VAL A 303 -16.97 2.39 0.99
CA VAL A 303 -15.82 3.03 1.67
C VAL A 303 -14.52 2.28 1.38
N ASP A 304 -14.54 0.96 1.41
CA ASP A 304 -13.36 0.15 1.06
C ASP A 304 -12.93 0.39 -0.40
N HIS A 305 -13.89 0.52 -1.30
CA HIS A 305 -13.63 0.86 -2.69
C HIS A 305 -13.07 2.28 -2.83
N ALA A 306 -13.70 3.27 -2.19
CA ALA A 306 -13.24 4.65 -2.19
C ALA A 306 -11.82 4.78 -1.60
N ALA A 307 -11.55 4.12 -0.48
CA ALA A 307 -10.23 4.13 0.15
C ALA A 307 -9.12 3.61 -0.78
N LEU A 308 -9.39 2.55 -1.58
CA LEU A 308 -8.43 2.03 -2.54
C LEU A 308 -8.15 3.06 -3.64
N TYR A 309 -9.18 3.60 -4.29
CA TYR A 309 -8.99 4.46 -5.45
C TYR A 309 -8.49 5.86 -5.07
N LEU A 310 -8.89 6.42 -3.94
CA LEU A 310 -8.30 7.64 -3.37
C LEU A 310 -6.82 7.44 -3.02
N SER A 311 -6.44 6.26 -2.53
CA SER A 311 -5.03 5.95 -2.29
C SER A 311 -4.20 5.92 -3.58
N LEU A 312 -4.77 5.39 -4.68
CA LEU A 312 -4.13 5.37 -5.98
C LEU A 312 -4.07 6.77 -6.62
N ALA A 313 -5.09 7.60 -6.43
CA ALA A 313 -5.07 9.00 -6.85
C ALA A 313 -3.97 9.79 -6.13
N ARG A 314 -3.85 9.65 -4.81
CA ARG A 314 -2.77 10.27 -4.03
C ARG A 314 -1.37 9.77 -4.43
N PHE A 315 -1.26 8.51 -4.81
CA PHE A 315 -0.01 7.97 -5.36
C PHE A 315 0.34 8.64 -6.69
N ALA A 316 -0.66 8.82 -7.57
CA ALA A 316 -0.48 9.50 -8.84
C ALA A 316 -0.09 10.97 -8.64
N GLU A 317 -0.77 11.70 -7.77
CA GLU A 317 -0.45 13.10 -7.42
C GLU A 317 0.98 13.22 -6.86
N ARG A 318 1.34 12.39 -5.87
CA ARG A 318 2.64 12.48 -5.20
C ARG A 318 3.83 12.31 -6.13
N TYR A 319 3.71 11.46 -7.14
CA TYR A 319 4.79 11.13 -8.07
C TYR A 319 4.55 11.67 -9.48
N ASP A 320 3.50 12.47 -9.65
CA ASP A 320 3.16 13.12 -10.92
C ASP A 320 3.05 12.09 -12.05
N LEU A 321 2.19 11.08 -11.80
CA LEU A 321 2.00 9.95 -12.71
C LEU A 321 0.94 10.27 -13.75
N VAL A 322 1.16 9.80 -14.98
CA VAL A 322 0.22 9.99 -16.09
C VAL A 322 -0.37 8.67 -16.57
N ARG A 323 -1.56 8.73 -17.16
CA ARG A 323 -2.19 7.59 -17.82
C ARG A 323 -1.37 7.15 -19.04
N PRO A 324 -0.87 5.90 -19.13
CA PRO A 324 -0.22 5.39 -20.31
C PRO A 324 -1.26 5.07 -21.41
N GLU A 325 -0.85 5.18 -22.68
CA GLU A 325 -1.59 4.64 -23.82
C GLU A 325 -1.34 3.13 -23.93
N ILE A 326 -2.39 2.32 -23.81
CA ILE A 326 -2.31 0.87 -24.02
C ILE A 326 -2.48 0.56 -25.50
N VAL A 327 -1.38 0.27 -26.17
CA VAL A 327 -1.32 0.11 -27.63
C VAL A 327 -1.72 -1.31 -28.05
N GLU A 328 -2.51 -1.41 -29.14
CA GLU A 328 -2.89 -2.66 -29.77
C GLU A 328 -2.37 -2.74 -31.21
N GLY A 329 -2.09 -3.96 -31.66
CA GLY A 329 -1.69 -4.24 -33.06
C GLY A 329 -0.22 -3.99 -33.37
N ARG A 330 0.54 -3.43 -32.42
CA ARG A 330 2.00 -3.27 -32.50
C ARG A 330 2.63 -3.47 -31.13
N ASP A 331 3.89 -3.92 -31.10
CA ASP A 331 4.62 -4.08 -29.84
C ASP A 331 5.46 -2.83 -29.57
N VAL A 332 5.29 -2.26 -28.39
CA VAL A 332 5.94 -1.01 -27.99
C VAL A 332 6.14 -0.92 -26.48
N LEU A 333 7.25 -0.35 -26.09
CA LEU A 333 7.49 0.28 -24.80
C LEU A 333 8.21 1.59 -25.06
N ALA A 334 7.49 2.70 -24.96
CA ALA A 334 8.01 4.02 -25.26
C ALA A 334 7.59 4.99 -24.16
N VAL A 335 8.53 5.79 -23.66
CA VAL A 335 8.34 6.75 -22.57
C VAL A 335 8.98 8.08 -22.92
N GLU A 336 8.29 9.15 -22.62
CA GLU A 336 8.78 10.52 -22.71
C GLU A 336 8.96 11.06 -21.29
N ASP A 337 10.14 11.57 -20.99
CA ASP A 337 10.51 12.18 -19.70
C ASP A 337 10.16 11.30 -18.48
N ALA A 338 10.46 10.00 -18.61
CA ALA A 338 10.24 9.04 -17.54
C ALA A 338 11.22 9.23 -16.38
N ARG A 339 10.70 9.09 -15.15
CA ARG A 339 11.47 9.24 -13.91
C ARG A 339 11.47 7.94 -13.13
N ASN A 340 12.60 7.61 -12.50
CA ASN A 340 12.69 6.45 -11.62
C ASN A 340 11.99 6.73 -10.29
N LEU A 341 10.97 5.95 -9.93
CA LEU A 341 10.17 6.15 -8.72
C LEU A 341 10.98 5.98 -7.43
N GLU A 342 11.94 5.04 -7.38
CA GLU A 342 12.74 4.83 -6.17
C GLU A 342 13.68 6.01 -5.92
N LEU A 343 14.24 6.59 -6.98
CA LEU A 343 15.03 7.80 -6.89
C LEU A 343 14.15 9.00 -6.54
N ALA A 344 13.00 9.17 -7.19
CA ALA A 344 12.06 10.26 -6.88
C ALA A 344 11.58 10.23 -5.42
N ALA A 345 11.47 9.04 -4.82
CA ALA A 345 11.10 8.88 -3.42
C ALA A 345 12.22 9.30 -2.44
N THR A 346 13.48 9.24 -2.85
CA THR A 346 14.66 9.52 -2.01
C THR A 346 15.28 10.87 -2.25
N ASP A 347 15.49 11.25 -3.51
CA ASP A 347 16.31 12.41 -3.89
C ASP A 347 15.46 13.61 -4.37
N GLY A 348 14.20 13.39 -4.72
CA GLY A 348 13.24 14.43 -5.14
C GLY A 348 13.49 15.01 -6.53
N ASP A 349 14.73 15.22 -6.94
CA ASP A 349 15.11 15.76 -8.25
C ASP A 349 15.79 14.67 -9.10
N VAL A 350 15.02 14.07 -9.99
CA VAL A 350 15.46 12.99 -10.87
C VAL A 350 15.45 13.48 -12.31
N GLN A 351 16.60 13.43 -12.99
CA GLN A 351 16.64 13.75 -14.42
C GLN A 351 15.70 12.82 -15.19
N PRO A 352 14.71 13.37 -15.91
CA PRO A 352 13.81 12.58 -16.74
C PRO A 352 14.55 12.03 -17.95
N VAL A 353 14.07 10.89 -18.48
CA VAL A 353 14.69 10.21 -19.63
C VAL A 353 13.63 9.80 -20.63
N THR A 354 13.84 10.15 -21.90
CA THR A 354 13.02 9.73 -23.03
C THR A 354 13.66 8.52 -23.72
N TYR A 355 12.92 7.41 -23.83
CA TYR A 355 13.43 6.17 -24.41
C TYR A 355 12.33 5.31 -25.02
N ALA A 356 12.66 4.56 -26.07
CA ALA A 356 11.69 3.72 -26.74
C ALA A 356 12.29 2.48 -27.39
N VAL A 357 11.50 1.40 -27.42
CA VAL A 357 11.72 0.19 -28.22
C VAL A 357 10.39 -0.24 -28.83
N GLY A 358 10.43 -0.79 -30.04
CA GLY A 358 9.26 -1.17 -30.82
C GLY A 358 8.76 -0.06 -31.75
N ASP A 359 7.52 -0.20 -32.18
CA ASP A 359 6.89 0.72 -33.14
C ASP A 359 6.06 1.76 -32.37
N HIS A 360 6.52 3.01 -32.32
CA HIS A 360 5.96 4.09 -31.50
C HIS A 360 5.83 5.40 -32.28
N ASP A 361 5.07 6.33 -31.71
CA ASP A 361 4.81 7.65 -32.29
C ASP A 361 5.55 8.80 -31.57
N LEU A 362 6.40 8.50 -30.58
CA LEU A 362 7.16 9.53 -29.86
C LEU A 362 8.17 10.24 -30.77
N ALA A 363 8.32 11.54 -30.57
CA ALA A 363 9.36 12.32 -31.24
C ALA A 363 10.73 12.07 -30.56
N GLY A 364 11.77 11.93 -31.34
CA GLY A 364 13.16 11.80 -30.84
C GLY A 364 13.73 10.39 -30.94
N PRO A 365 13.26 9.38 -30.21
CA PRO A 365 13.75 8.01 -30.35
C PRO A 365 13.45 7.44 -31.75
N PRO A 366 14.35 6.62 -32.35
CA PRO A 366 14.04 5.89 -33.57
C PRO A 366 12.94 4.85 -33.32
N SER A 367 11.96 4.79 -34.23
CA SER A 367 10.83 3.85 -34.19
C SER A 367 11.08 2.62 -35.09
N GLY A 368 10.54 1.47 -34.67
CA GLY A 368 10.61 0.21 -35.41
C GLY A 368 11.71 -0.75 -34.96
N ASP A 369 12.67 -0.30 -34.17
CA ASP A 369 13.70 -1.18 -33.60
C ASP A 369 13.12 -1.97 -32.42
N ARG A 370 13.10 -3.31 -32.56
CA ARG A 370 12.54 -4.20 -31.53
C ARG A 370 13.52 -4.45 -30.37
N VAL A 371 14.81 -4.35 -30.65
CA VAL A 371 15.87 -4.58 -29.67
C VAL A 371 16.85 -3.42 -29.64
N THR A 372 17.23 -3.03 -28.45
CA THR A 372 18.28 -2.03 -28.25
C THR A 372 19.40 -2.57 -27.38
N VAL A 373 20.64 -2.23 -27.76
CA VAL A 373 21.84 -2.53 -27.00
C VAL A 373 22.33 -1.22 -26.39
N LEU A 374 22.20 -1.07 -25.08
CA LEU A 374 22.56 0.14 -24.35
C LEU A 374 23.98 0.04 -23.79
N THR A 375 24.78 1.03 -24.10
CA THR A 375 26.21 1.10 -23.74
C THR A 375 26.52 2.36 -22.94
N GLY A 376 27.73 2.49 -22.39
CA GLY A 376 28.18 3.70 -21.70
C GLY A 376 28.87 3.43 -20.37
N ALA A 377 29.21 4.51 -19.66
CA ALA A 377 29.93 4.45 -18.38
C ALA A 377 29.20 3.63 -17.31
N ASN A 378 29.95 2.99 -16.40
CA ASN A 378 29.37 2.16 -15.33
C ASN A 378 28.51 2.96 -14.32
N SER A 379 28.77 4.24 -14.15
CA SER A 379 27.97 5.18 -13.36
C SER A 379 26.92 5.93 -14.18
N GLY A 380 26.67 5.51 -15.44
CA GLY A 380 25.83 6.22 -16.40
C GLY A 380 24.34 5.96 -16.29
N GLY A 381 23.83 5.41 -15.18
CA GLY A 381 22.37 5.22 -15.00
C GLY A 381 21.74 4.11 -15.86
N LYS A 382 22.53 3.27 -16.56
CA LYS A 382 22.00 2.19 -17.43
C LYS A 382 21.05 1.23 -16.70
N THR A 383 21.46 0.76 -15.53
CA THR A 383 20.62 -0.10 -14.66
C THR A 383 19.36 0.64 -14.22
N THR A 384 19.50 1.92 -13.84
CA THR A 384 18.38 2.77 -13.44
C THR A 384 17.38 2.96 -14.58
N LEU A 385 17.84 3.15 -15.82
CA LEU A 385 16.96 3.23 -17.00
C LEU A 385 16.20 1.92 -17.20
N LEU A 386 16.86 0.75 -17.11
CA LEU A 386 16.16 -0.54 -17.19
C LEU A 386 15.13 -0.72 -16.08
N GLU A 387 15.44 -0.28 -14.87
CA GLU A 387 14.50 -0.29 -13.74
C GLU A 387 13.30 0.61 -14.00
N THR A 388 13.52 1.83 -14.52
CA THR A 388 12.46 2.77 -14.88
C THR A 388 11.54 2.17 -15.96
N LEU A 389 12.11 1.58 -17.01
CA LEU A 389 11.32 0.89 -18.04
C LEU A 389 10.53 -0.29 -17.46
N CYS A 390 11.13 -1.05 -16.52
CA CYS A 390 10.42 -2.12 -15.81
C CYS A 390 9.30 -1.57 -14.92
N GLN A 391 9.50 -0.45 -14.21
CA GLN A 391 8.47 0.22 -13.41
C GLN A 391 7.29 0.64 -14.28
N VAL A 392 7.55 1.29 -15.41
CA VAL A 392 6.51 1.69 -16.37
C VAL A 392 5.75 0.47 -16.91
N ALA A 393 6.46 -0.56 -17.38
CA ALA A 393 5.82 -1.77 -17.90
C ALA A 393 4.96 -2.48 -16.86
N VAL A 394 5.42 -2.57 -15.62
CA VAL A 394 4.71 -3.21 -14.51
C VAL A 394 3.48 -2.38 -14.10
N LEU A 395 3.61 -1.06 -13.96
CA LEU A 395 2.48 -0.17 -13.63
C LEU A 395 1.41 -0.20 -14.72
N ALA A 396 1.78 -0.01 -15.98
CA ALA A 396 0.86 -0.09 -17.10
C ALA A 396 0.13 -1.44 -17.15
N GLN A 397 0.89 -2.55 -16.95
CA GLN A 397 0.32 -3.90 -16.92
C GLN A 397 -0.61 -4.13 -15.71
N MET A 398 -0.49 -3.34 -14.65
CA MET A 398 -1.42 -3.34 -13.51
C MET A 398 -2.64 -2.43 -13.71
N GLY A 399 -2.72 -1.69 -14.82
CA GLY A 399 -3.75 -0.67 -15.03
C GLY A 399 -3.57 0.54 -14.11
N LEU A 400 -2.32 0.94 -13.87
CA LEU A 400 -1.96 2.08 -13.04
C LEU A 400 -1.23 3.15 -13.88
N PRO A 401 -1.33 4.43 -13.51
CA PRO A 401 -0.58 5.49 -14.14
C PRO A 401 0.94 5.32 -13.93
N VAL A 402 1.74 5.92 -14.81
CA VAL A 402 3.19 5.73 -14.92
C VAL A 402 3.97 7.02 -14.72
N PRO A 403 5.22 6.96 -14.23
CA PRO A 403 6.04 8.13 -13.94
C PRO A 403 6.72 8.67 -15.22
N ALA A 404 5.96 9.30 -16.10
CA ALA A 404 6.43 9.86 -17.36
C ALA A 404 5.57 11.07 -17.75
N GLU A 405 5.98 11.86 -18.74
CA GLU A 405 5.11 12.88 -19.35
C GLU A 405 4.12 12.20 -20.31
N SER A 406 4.60 11.20 -21.07
CA SER A 406 3.74 10.33 -21.87
C SER A 406 4.34 8.93 -21.97
N ALA A 407 3.49 7.91 -22.18
CA ALA A 407 3.95 6.54 -22.39
C ALA A 407 3.03 5.77 -23.33
N GLN A 408 3.63 4.95 -24.21
CA GLN A 408 2.95 3.97 -25.05
C GLN A 408 3.43 2.58 -24.68
N VAL A 409 2.52 1.71 -24.27
CA VAL A 409 2.86 0.37 -23.74
C VAL A 409 1.95 -0.67 -24.36
N SER A 410 2.50 -1.71 -24.95
CA SER A 410 1.75 -2.89 -25.36
C SER A 410 1.64 -3.91 -24.23
N VAL A 411 0.50 -4.60 -24.19
CA VAL A 411 0.29 -5.68 -23.20
C VAL A 411 1.26 -6.82 -23.48
N THR A 412 2.00 -7.27 -22.48
CA THR A 412 2.96 -8.36 -22.56
C THR A 412 2.48 -9.59 -21.79
N ASP A 413 2.87 -10.78 -22.27
CA ASP A 413 2.60 -12.05 -21.56
C ASP A 413 3.72 -12.39 -20.58
N ALA A 414 4.94 -11.82 -20.83
CA ALA A 414 6.11 -12.06 -19.98
C ALA A 414 6.99 -10.80 -19.87
N ILE A 415 7.28 -10.37 -18.67
CA ILE A 415 8.28 -9.35 -18.33
C ILE A 415 9.47 -10.06 -17.69
N VAL A 416 10.61 -9.99 -18.36
CA VAL A 416 11.89 -10.53 -17.92
C VAL A 416 12.79 -9.36 -17.58
N PHE A 417 13.10 -9.18 -16.31
CA PHE A 417 14.11 -8.23 -15.87
C PHE A 417 15.22 -8.97 -15.15
N HIS A 418 16.45 -8.81 -15.61
CA HIS A 418 17.63 -9.43 -15.03
C HIS A 418 18.65 -8.35 -14.71
N ARG A 419 18.94 -8.16 -13.42
CA ARG A 419 19.97 -7.26 -12.94
C ARG A 419 21.34 -7.96 -12.96
N ARG A 420 22.41 -7.17 -13.09
CA ARG A 420 23.77 -7.64 -12.91
C ARG A 420 23.96 -8.35 -11.57
N HIS A 421 24.55 -9.54 -11.59
CA HIS A 421 24.96 -10.26 -10.38
C HIS A 421 26.49 -10.23 -10.22
N ALA A 422 26.94 -9.97 -9.00
CA ALA A 422 28.36 -9.69 -8.69
C ALA A 422 29.32 -10.88 -8.80
N SER A 423 28.87 -12.10 -9.17
CA SER A 423 29.75 -13.29 -9.19
C SER A 423 29.56 -14.16 -10.42
N PHE A 424 30.66 -14.38 -11.12
CA PHE A 424 30.80 -15.42 -12.14
C PHE A 424 30.58 -16.81 -11.51
N ASN A 425 29.57 -17.53 -12.00
CA ASN A 425 29.30 -18.91 -11.61
C ASN A 425 28.49 -19.61 -12.71
N ALA A 426 29.01 -20.74 -13.24
CA ALA A 426 28.35 -21.51 -14.28
C ALA A 426 26.91 -21.95 -13.89
N GLY A 427 26.65 -22.20 -12.61
CA GLY A 427 25.30 -22.49 -12.11
C GLY A 427 24.36 -21.29 -12.18
N VAL A 428 24.86 -20.07 -12.01
CA VAL A 428 24.07 -18.83 -12.17
C VAL A 428 23.71 -18.64 -13.63
N LEU A 429 24.66 -18.82 -14.56
CA LEU A 429 24.42 -18.74 -16.00
C LEU A 429 23.33 -19.74 -16.44
N GLU A 430 23.48 -21.02 -16.07
CA GLU A 430 22.48 -22.05 -16.39
C GLU A 430 21.09 -21.68 -15.83
N SER A 431 21.01 -21.25 -14.58
CA SER A 431 19.76 -20.84 -13.94
C SER A 431 19.13 -19.64 -14.63
N THR A 432 19.93 -18.65 -15.03
CA THR A 432 19.47 -17.45 -15.74
C THR A 432 18.92 -17.82 -17.12
N LEU A 433 19.66 -18.60 -17.92
CA LEU A 433 19.20 -19.05 -19.23
C LEU A 433 17.91 -19.90 -19.13
N ARG A 434 17.80 -20.77 -18.11
CA ARG A 434 16.57 -21.54 -17.84
C ARG A 434 15.37 -20.67 -17.47
N THR A 435 15.59 -19.44 -17.06
CA THR A 435 14.51 -18.52 -16.71
C THR A 435 14.19 -17.56 -17.86
N VAL A 436 15.20 -17.07 -18.56
CA VAL A 436 15.09 -16.01 -19.57
C VAL A 436 14.67 -16.56 -20.95
N VAL A 437 15.13 -17.76 -21.34
CA VAL A 437 14.88 -18.33 -22.67
C VAL A 437 13.46 -18.90 -22.86
N PRO A 438 12.82 -19.59 -21.90
CA PRO A 438 11.52 -20.23 -22.10
C PRO A 438 10.41 -19.28 -22.60
N PRO A 439 10.22 -18.05 -22.09
CA PRO A 439 9.20 -17.12 -22.60
C PRO A 439 9.38 -16.83 -24.09
N LEU A 440 10.61 -16.63 -24.56
CA LEU A 440 10.93 -16.45 -25.97
C LEU A 440 10.63 -17.72 -26.80
N ALA A 441 10.88 -18.89 -26.24
CA ALA A 441 10.66 -20.17 -26.93
C ALA A 441 9.19 -20.50 -27.12
N THR A 442 8.29 -20.06 -26.22
CA THR A 442 6.84 -20.29 -26.28
C THR A 442 6.10 -19.36 -27.24
N GLY A 443 6.75 -18.32 -27.75
CA GLY A 443 6.13 -17.30 -28.64
C GLY A 443 5.18 -16.36 -27.90
N GLU A 444 5.38 -16.20 -26.59
CA GLU A 444 4.68 -15.21 -25.76
C GLU A 444 5.22 -13.80 -26.08
N ARG A 445 4.35 -12.78 -26.07
CA ARG A 445 4.77 -11.37 -26.18
C ARG A 445 5.64 -11.03 -24.98
N THR A 446 6.93 -10.94 -25.21
CA THR A 446 7.92 -10.86 -24.16
C THR A 446 8.64 -9.51 -24.20
N LEU A 447 8.79 -8.89 -23.03
CA LEU A 447 9.68 -7.76 -22.79
C LEU A 447 10.93 -8.25 -22.07
N MET A 448 12.09 -8.08 -22.70
CA MET A 448 13.41 -8.47 -22.19
C MET A 448 14.18 -7.23 -21.71
N LEU A 449 14.47 -7.12 -20.42
CA LEU A 449 15.31 -6.09 -19.82
C LEU A 449 16.50 -6.78 -19.16
N VAL A 450 17.68 -6.68 -19.74
CA VAL A 450 18.84 -7.48 -19.31
C VAL A 450 20.04 -6.57 -19.07
N ASP A 451 20.55 -6.59 -17.83
CA ASP A 451 21.67 -5.76 -17.40
C ASP A 451 22.95 -6.60 -17.27
N GLU A 452 24.00 -6.20 -18.03
CA GLU A 452 25.35 -6.75 -18.01
C GLU A 452 25.39 -8.30 -17.90
N PHE A 453 24.74 -8.99 -18.85
CA PHE A 453 24.70 -10.45 -18.89
C PHE A 453 26.09 -11.09 -18.93
N GLU A 454 27.06 -10.38 -19.51
CA GLU A 454 28.47 -10.78 -19.55
C GLU A 454 29.11 -10.99 -18.18
N ALA A 455 28.59 -10.37 -17.14
CA ALA A 455 29.14 -10.51 -15.78
C ALA A 455 29.01 -11.93 -15.21
N ILE A 456 28.12 -12.76 -15.77
CA ILE A 456 27.86 -14.13 -15.32
C ILE A 456 28.51 -15.22 -16.17
N THR A 457 29.31 -14.86 -17.19
CA THR A 457 29.98 -15.81 -18.09
C THR A 457 31.46 -15.49 -18.29
N GLU A 458 32.22 -16.41 -18.93
CA GLU A 458 33.60 -16.17 -19.27
C GLU A 458 33.70 -15.12 -20.36
N PRO A 459 34.65 -14.17 -20.29
CA PRO A 459 34.74 -13.04 -21.22
C PRO A 459 34.77 -13.43 -22.71
N GLY A 460 35.39 -14.54 -23.05
CA GLY A 460 35.50 -15.02 -24.43
C GLY A 460 34.18 -15.55 -25.04
N SER A 461 33.24 -15.99 -24.20
CA SER A 461 31.95 -16.53 -24.65
C SER A 461 30.80 -15.58 -24.40
N ALA A 462 31.04 -14.49 -23.70
CA ALA A 462 30.02 -13.54 -23.27
C ALA A 462 29.33 -12.85 -24.47
N ALA A 463 30.12 -12.36 -25.41
CA ALA A 463 29.63 -11.69 -26.60
C ALA A 463 28.79 -12.62 -27.48
N ASP A 464 29.24 -13.87 -27.70
CA ASP A 464 28.52 -14.85 -28.51
C ASP A 464 27.16 -15.22 -27.90
N LEU A 465 27.12 -15.42 -26.58
CA LEU A 465 25.86 -15.72 -25.86
C LEU A 465 24.90 -14.54 -25.88
N LEU A 466 25.40 -13.32 -25.68
CA LEU A 466 24.57 -12.12 -25.71
C LEU A 466 24.06 -11.87 -27.14
N HIS A 467 24.92 -12.04 -28.17
CA HIS A 467 24.52 -11.96 -29.57
C HIS A 467 23.42 -12.99 -29.88
N GLY A 468 23.58 -14.23 -29.40
CA GLY A 468 22.56 -15.26 -29.56
C GLY A 468 21.23 -14.90 -28.89
N LEU A 469 21.29 -14.28 -27.70
CA LEU A 469 20.08 -13.84 -26.97
C LEU A 469 19.40 -12.66 -27.67
N VAL A 470 20.14 -11.68 -28.15
CA VAL A 470 19.64 -10.56 -28.99
C VAL A 470 18.97 -11.10 -30.24
N THR A 471 19.65 -11.98 -30.99
CA THR A 471 19.09 -12.60 -32.20
C THR A 471 17.83 -13.39 -31.90
N LEU A 472 17.83 -14.21 -30.86
CA LEU A 472 16.64 -14.97 -30.44
C LEU A 472 15.48 -14.04 -30.08
N THR A 473 15.72 -12.90 -29.41
CA THR A 473 14.70 -11.91 -29.08
C THR A 473 14.07 -11.33 -30.34
N VAL A 474 14.87 -10.97 -31.33
CA VAL A 474 14.40 -10.49 -32.64
C VAL A 474 13.62 -11.58 -33.40
N ASP A 475 14.17 -12.80 -33.48
CA ASP A 475 13.55 -13.93 -34.20
C ASP A 475 12.20 -14.36 -33.61
N ARG A 476 11.93 -13.97 -32.38
CA ARG A 476 10.67 -14.26 -31.66
C ARG A 476 9.73 -13.06 -31.57
N ASP A 477 10.00 -12.02 -32.34
CA ASP A 477 9.21 -10.78 -32.35
C ASP A 477 9.03 -10.16 -30.94
N ALA A 478 9.97 -10.42 -30.02
CA ALA A 478 9.96 -9.87 -28.67
C ALA A 478 10.60 -8.47 -28.63
N LEU A 479 10.29 -7.70 -27.60
CA LEU A 479 10.96 -6.42 -27.32
C LEU A 479 12.13 -6.64 -26.35
N GLY A 480 13.24 -5.91 -26.54
CA GLY A 480 14.39 -6.07 -25.67
C GLY A 480 15.26 -4.83 -25.50
N VAL A 481 15.74 -4.61 -24.25
CA VAL A 481 16.81 -3.66 -23.94
C VAL A 481 17.90 -4.40 -23.20
N PHE A 482 19.10 -4.44 -23.82
CA PHE A 482 20.24 -5.16 -23.32
C PHE A 482 21.37 -4.18 -22.97
N VAL A 483 21.78 -4.13 -21.72
CA VAL A 483 22.94 -3.33 -21.30
C VAL A 483 24.18 -4.18 -21.39
N THR A 484 25.23 -3.66 -22.04
CA THR A 484 26.51 -4.35 -22.16
C THR A 484 27.67 -3.39 -22.40
N HIS A 485 28.88 -3.85 -22.08
CA HIS A 485 30.14 -3.23 -22.48
C HIS A 485 30.76 -3.85 -23.77
N LEU A 486 30.13 -4.90 -24.31
CA LEU A 486 30.62 -5.70 -25.43
C LEU A 486 29.98 -5.35 -26.79
N ALA A 487 29.39 -4.16 -26.92
CA ALA A 487 28.60 -3.80 -28.09
C ALA A 487 29.36 -3.89 -29.42
N ASP A 488 30.68 -3.62 -29.44
CA ASP A 488 31.51 -3.75 -30.64
C ASP A 488 31.67 -5.21 -31.05
N ASP A 489 31.67 -6.15 -30.10
CA ASP A 489 31.82 -7.58 -30.33
C ASP A 489 30.50 -8.24 -30.76
N LEU A 490 29.36 -7.55 -30.60
CA LEU A 490 28.03 -8.04 -31.00
C LEU A 490 27.73 -7.82 -32.49
N ARG A 491 28.58 -7.17 -33.23
CA ARG A 491 28.34 -6.87 -34.66
C ARG A 491 28.62 -8.08 -35.54
N PRO A 492 27.82 -8.30 -36.63
CA PRO A 492 26.66 -7.49 -37.03
C PRO A 492 25.41 -7.79 -36.19
N LEU A 493 24.65 -6.76 -35.82
CA LEU A 493 23.34 -6.91 -35.19
C LEU A 493 22.27 -7.18 -36.24
N PRO A 494 21.12 -7.80 -35.86
CA PRO A 494 19.93 -7.88 -36.72
C PRO A 494 19.42 -6.49 -37.15
N ASP A 495 18.76 -6.41 -38.32
CA ASP A 495 18.32 -5.15 -38.93
C ASP A 495 17.36 -4.31 -38.04
N VAL A 496 16.60 -4.95 -37.12
CA VAL A 496 15.66 -4.31 -36.22
C VAL A 496 16.26 -4.17 -34.78
N ALA A 497 17.60 -4.13 -34.71
CA ALA A 497 18.32 -3.90 -33.46
C ALA A 497 19.28 -2.71 -33.62
N ARG A 498 19.26 -1.78 -32.67
CA ARG A 498 20.15 -0.62 -32.64
C ARG A 498 21.04 -0.60 -31.41
N ILE A 499 22.08 0.23 -31.44
CA ILE A 499 22.95 0.50 -30.29
C ILE A 499 22.72 1.94 -29.87
N ASP A 500 22.51 2.13 -28.56
CA ASP A 500 22.38 3.44 -27.92
C ASP A 500 23.45 3.63 -26.87
N GLY A 501 23.82 4.87 -26.57
CA GLY A 501 24.88 5.19 -25.64
C GLY A 501 24.52 6.25 -24.62
N ILE A 502 24.89 6.03 -23.36
CA ILE A 502 24.89 7.06 -22.31
C ILE A 502 26.32 7.58 -22.15
N PHE A 503 26.49 8.89 -22.08
CA PHE A 503 27.78 9.54 -22.10
C PHE A 503 28.04 10.29 -20.80
N ALA A 504 29.28 10.18 -20.30
CA ALA A 504 29.79 11.13 -19.35
C ALA A 504 30.32 12.35 -20.11
N GLU A 505 29.93 13.54 -19.67
CA GLU A 505 30.26 14.80 -20.32
C GLU A 505 31.54 15.43 -19.76
N GLY A 506 31.86 15.14 -18.50
CA GLY A 506 33.05 15.68 -17.84
C GLY A 506 33.12 15.36 -16.35
N LEU A 507 33.83 16.23 -15.64
CA LEU A 507 33.85 16.27 -14.18
C LEU A 507 33.35 17.64 -13.73
N ASP A 508 32.49 17.67 -12.72
CA ASP A 508 32.08 18.91 -12.07
C ASP A 508 33.22 19.56 -11.25
N ALA A 509 32.98 20.72 -10.65
CA ALA A 509 33.97 21.43 -9.85
C ALA A 509 34.43 20.62 -8.61
N GLU A 510 33.63 19.70 -8.13
CA GLU A 510 33.93 18.76 -7.04
C GLU A 510 34.55 17.44 -7.54
N LEU A 511 34.93 17.38 -8.84
CA LEU A 511 35.51 16.20 -9.50
C LEU A 511 34.59 14.96 -9.53
N ARG A 512 33.26 15.17 -9.42
CA ARG A 512 32.29 14.11 -9.63
C ARG A 512 32.00 13.98 -11.12
N LEU A 513 31.70 12.77 -11.56
CA LEU A 513 31.39 12.50 -12.96
C LEU A 513 30.08 13.19 -13.33
N GLU A 514 30.14 14.09 -14.31
CA GLU A 514 28.97 14.72 -14.91
C GLU A 514 28.45 13.82 -16.04
N VAL A 515 27.24 13.31 -15.89
CA VAL A 515 26.62 12.35 -16.80
C VAL A 515 25.33 12.93 -17.33
N ASP A 516 25.18 12.97 -18.65
CA ASP A 516 23.88 13.12 -19.28
C ASP A 516 23.21 11.73 -19.35
N TYR A 517 22.21 11.51 -18.50
CA TYR A 517 21.51 10.22 -18.42
C TYR A 517 20.60 9.96 -19.61
N GLN A 518 20.36 10.97 -20.47
CA GLN A 518 19.61 10.81 -21.72
C GLN A 518 20.42 10.01 -22.73
N PRO A 519 19.98 8.80 -23.18
CA PRO A 519 20.70 8.04 -24.19
C PRO A 519 20.74 8.75 -25.54
N ARG A 520 21.88 8.67 -26.21
CA ARG A 520 22.05 9.11 -27.59
C ARG A 520 21.82 7.91 -28.50
N PHE A 521 20.86 8.01 -29.38
CA PHE A 521 20.42 6.92 -30.26
C PHE A 521 21.40 6.65 -31.39
N GLY A 522 21.55 5.38 -31.75
CA GLY A 522 22.44 4.98 -32.85
C GLY A 522 23.94 5.17 -32.57
N THR A 523 24.34 5.40 -31.32
CA THR A 523 25.72 5.73 -30.96
C THR A 523 26.23 4.80 -29.86
N VAL A 524 27.47 4.33 -29.99
CA VAL A 524 28.14 3.51 -28.98
C VAL A 524 28.64 4.41 -27.86
N GLY A 525 28.08 4.27 -26.65
CA GLY A 525 28.60 4.91 -25.44
C GLY A 525 29.88 4.23 -24.99
N ARG A 526 30.88 5.01 -24.62
CA ARG A 526 32.16 4.50 -24.14
C ARG A 526 32.30 4.67 -22.65
N SER A 527 32.89 3.69 -21.97
CA SER A 527 33.41 3.91 -20.62
C SER A 527 34.54 4.91 -20.71
N THR A 528 34.59 5.84 -19.79
CA THR A 528 35.56 6.96 -19.79
C THR A 528 36.56 6.79 -18.65
N PRO A 529 37.52 5.84 -18.76
CA PRO A 529 38.57 5.63 -17.76
C PRO A 529 39.42 6.90 -17.54
N GLU A 530 39.49 7.77 -18.55
CA GLU A 530 40.17 9.06 -18.48
C GLU A 530 39.57 9.97 -17.40
N PHE A 531 38.27 10.03 -17.20
CA PHE A 531 37.64 10.82 -16.14
C PHE A 531 37.98 10.28 -14.75
N ILE A 532 37.97 8.94 -14.59
CA ILE A 532 38.35 8.29 -13.34
C ILE A 532 39.79 8.58 -13.00
N VAL A 533 40.69 8.46 -14.00
CA VAL A 533 42.12 8.74 -13.82
C VAL A 533 42.34 10.23 -13.55
N SER A 534 41.60 11.13 -14.23
CA SER A 534 41.66 12.58 -13.96
C SER A 534 41.35 12.89 -12.50
N ARG A 535 40.27 12.30 -11.95
CA ARG A 535 39.90 12.45 -10.53
C ARG A 535 41.02 11.92 -9.62
N LEU A 536 41.54 10.72 -9.87
CA LEU A 536 42.61 10.13 -9.06
C LEU A 536 43.88 10.96 -9.07
N VAL A 537 44.22 11.58 -10.21
CA VAL A 537 45.37 12.51 -10.33
C VAL A 537 45.10 13.79 -9.52
N ALA A 538 43.86 14.27 -9.53
CA ALA A 538 43.51 15.49 -8.80
C ALA A 538 43.44 15.27 -7.27
N ASP A 539 42.92 14.14 -6.82
CA ASP A 539 42.76 13.76 -5.41
C ASP A 539 44.03 13.28 -4.75
N ALA A 540 45.11 13.00 -5.54
CA ALA A 540 46.36 12.47 -5.03
C ALA A 540 47.08 13.46 -4.09
N GLU A 541 47.09 13.18 -2.79
CA GLU A 541 47.75 13.97 -1.77
C GLU A 541 49.26 13.67 -1.71
N ALA A 542 49.66 12.38 -1.89
CA ALA A 542 51.04 11.96 -1.83
C ALA A 542 51.73 12.10 -3.19
N PRO A 543 52.98 12.66 -3.26
CA PRO A 543 53.72 12.78 -4.52
C PRO A 543 53.93 11.45 -5.25
N ALA A 544 54.09 10.35 -4.51
CA ALA A 544 54.30 9.01 -5.10
C ALA A 544 53.01 8.47 -5.74
N GLU A 545 51.84 8.74 -5.14
CA GLU A 545 50.51 8.38 -5.70
C GLU A 545 50.24 9.17 -6.97
N ARG A 546 50.52 10.47 -6.96
CA ARG A 546 50.35 11.32 -8.13
C ARG A 546 51.17 10.82 -9.33
N VAL A 547 52.45 10.48 -9.13
CA VAL A 547 53.31 9.92 -10.19
C VAL A 547 52.74 8.59 -10.72
N ALA A 548 52.20 7.75 -9.84
CA ALA A 548 51.58 6.51 -10.26
C ALA A 548 50.30 6.76 -11.11
N PHE A 549 49.44 7.68 -10.70
CA PHE A 549 48.25 8.04 -11.47
C PHE A 549 48.57 8.79 -12.75
N GLU A 550 49.61 9.63 -12.79
CA GLU A 550 50.12 10.25 -14.02
C GLU A 550 50.59 9.19 -15.03
N THR A 551 51.21 8.09 -14.57
CA THR A 551 51.57 6.96 -15.44
C THR A 551 50.32 6.28 -16.03
N LEU A 552 49.22 6.15 -15.26
CA LEU A 552 47.96 5.65 -15.77
C LEU A 552 47.32 6.65 -16.76
N ALA A 553 47.44 7.96 -16.50
CA ALA A 553 46.98 9.02 -17.40
C ALA A 553 47.66 8.94 -18.78
N GLU A 554 48.98 8.62 -18.83
CA GLU A 554 49.69 8.37 -20.09
C GLU A 554 49.09 7.19 -20.87
N ALA A 555 48.65 6.14 -20.17
CA ALA A 555 48.09 4.95 -20.78
C ALA A 555 46.67 5.15 -21.32
N VAL A 556 45.82 5.98 -20.65
CA VAL A 556 44.44 6.27 -21.07
C VAL A 556 44.32 7.49 -21.98
N GLY A 557 45.39 8.30 -22.11
CA GLY A 557 45.44 9.50 -22.95
C GLY A 557 45.67 10.77 -22.15
N GLN A 558 46.95 11.13 -21.97
CA GLN A 558 47.40 12.27 -21.14
C GLN A 558 46.78 13.62 -21.53
N GLU A 559 46.60 13.87 -22.83
CA GLU A 559 45.97 15.11 -23.33
C GLU A 559 44.49 15.22 -22.90
N VAL A 560 43.79 14.09 -22.90
CA VAL A 560 42.36 14.03 -22.48
C VAL A 560 42.27 14.27 -20.98
N VAL A 561 43.11 13.61 -20.18
CA VAL A 561 43.14 13.79 -18.71
C VAL A 561 43.44 15.25 -18.34
N GLN A 562 44.46 15.88 -19.00
CA GLN A 562 44.78 17.27 -18.71
C GLN A 562 43.68 18.24 -19.13
N ARG A 563 43.00 18.00 -20.25
CA ARG A 563 41.87 18.81 -20.69
C ARG A 563 40.71 18.69 -19.72
N THR A 564 40.33 17.48 -19.32
CA THR A 564 39.27 17.21 -18.34
C THR A 564 39.52 17.93 -17.01
N LEU A 565 40.79 17.90 -16.51
CA LEU A 565 41.16 18.62 -15.29
C LEU A 565 41.17 20.13 -15.46
N ALA A 566 41.46 20.63 -16.65
CA ALA A 566 41.40 22.05 -16.96
C ALA A 566 39.94 22.52 -17.01
N ASP A 567 39.08 21.76 -17.70
CA ASP A 567 37.65 22.08 -17.85
C ASP A 567 36.92 22.06 -16.49
N ALA A 568 37.20 21.07 -15.62
CA ALA A 568 36.66 21.00 -14.26
C ALA A 568 37.10 22.18 -13.35
N ARG A 569 38.26 22.77 -13.60
CA ARG A 569 38.77 23.91 -12.81
C ARG A 569 38.32 25.27 -13.32
N TRP A 570 37.89 25.39 -14.57
CA TRP A 570 37.56 26.65 -15.24
C TRP A 570 36.13 26.71 -15.74
N GLY A 571 35.30 25.66 -15.50
CA GLY A 571 33.90 25.55 -15.96
C GLY A 571 32.90 26.47 -15.26
N ASP A 572 33.30 27.22 -14.23
CA ASP A 572 32.49 28.20 -13.52
C ASP A 572 32.83 29.66 -13.97
N GLY A 573 32.82 29.94 -15.28
CA GLY A 573 33.07 31.27 -15.83
C GLY A 573 31.96 31.75 -16.74
#